data_9e868580624e8f9a364351bbdb7f968f
#
_entry.id   9e868580624e8f9a364351bbdb7f968f
#
_cell.length_a   1.000
_cell.length_b   1.000
_cell.length_c   1.000
_cell.angle_alpha   90.00
_cell.angle_beta   90.00
_cell.angle_gamma   90.00
#
_symmetry.space_group_name_H-M   'P 1'
#
loop_
_entity.id
_entity.type
_entity.pdbx_description
1 polymer ?
#
loop_
_entity_poly.entity_id
_entity_poly.type
_entity_poly.pdbx_seq_one_letter_code
_entity_poly.pdbx_strand_id
1 'polypeptide(L)'
;MRISGVLILVVVLSMAVVVFLQSRDVTAKRQALAIIATELREEGVDGLRFDRDRAFELIVVLEGLAADPAAIPNHTEDLKVISETAAGWAAGAASPSPELHASVALRAASGELRGYAIRPTSTGLDKARRKLGEARHALTTTAVGDGTTAPSGLVTEGVRDRLQNLEAAQKERALEVEEEFGP
;
A
#
# COMPACT_ATOMS: atom_id res chain seq x y z
N MET A 1 12.54 47.55 -8.60
CA MET A 1 13.15 46.37 -7.96
C MET A 1 12.27 45.69 -6.92
N ARG A 2 10.97 45.52 -7.13
CA ARG A 2 10.03 44.86 -6.17
C ARG A 2 9.41 43.55 -6.70
N ILE A 3 9.64 43.21 -7.97
CA ILE A 3 9.04 42.04 -8.63
C ILE A 3 9.75 40.73 -8.22
N SER A 4 11.03 40.77 -7.92
CA SER A 4 11.80 39.58 -7.52
C SER A 4 11.33 38.96 -6.20
N GLY A 5 10.89 39.79 -5.24
CA GLY A 5 10.43 39.27 -3.93
C GLY A 5 9.08 38.50 -4.02
N VAL A 6 8.17 38.99 -4.86
CA VAL A 6 6.87 38.32 -5.07
C VAL A 6 7.07 36.99 -5.79
N LEU A 7 7.97 36.92 -6.77
CA LEU A 7 8.25 35.70 -7.52
C LEU A 7 8.86 34.62 -6.62
N ILE A 8 9.81 35.00 -5.74
CA ILE A 8 10.39 34.09 -4.75
C ILE A 8 9.32 33.58 -3.77
N LEU A 9 8.45 34.46 -3.29
CA LEU A 9 7.36 34.09 -2.39
C LEU A 9 6.41 33.07 -3.03
N VAL A 10 6.02 33.28 -4.29
CA VAL A 10 5.15 32.35 -5.02
C VAL A 10 5.82 30.98 -5.20
N VAL A 11 7.11 30.94 -5.53
CA VAL A 11 7.86 29.68 -5.68
C VAL A 11 7.96 28.93 -4.35
N VAL A 12 8.25 29.64 -3.26
CA VAL A 12 8.33 29.03 -1.92
C VAL A 12 6.96 28.51 -1.47
N LEU A 13 5.89 29.28 -1.72
CA LEU A 13 4.53 28.85 -1.40
C LEU A 13 4.10 27.63 -2.22
N SER A 14 4.42 27.60 -3.51
CA SER A 14 4.14 26.46 -4.39
C SER A 14 4.89 25.21 -3.95
N MET A 15 6.17 25.33 -3.58
CA MET A 15 6.94 24.23 -3.01
C MET A 15 6.35 23.73 -1.67
N ALA A 16 5.95 24.64 -0.79
CA ALA A 16 5.34 24.27 0.48
C ALA A 16 4.02 23.51 0.27
N VAL A 17 3.19 23.92 -0.67
CA VAL A 17 1.94 23.22 -1.02
C VAL A 17 2.22 21.83 -1.59
N VAL A 18 3.19 21.70 -2.50
CA VAL A 18 3.56 20.38 -3.06
C VAL A 18 4.10 19.43 -1.97
N VAL A 19 4.97 19.92 -1.09
CA VAL A 19 5.50 19.13 0.03
C VAL A 19 4.38 18.75 1.00
N PHE A 20 3.44 19.65 1.28
CA PHE A 20 2.30 19.38 2.14
C PHE A 20 1.35 18.33 1.55
N LEU A 21 1.04 18.40 0.25
CA LEU A 21 0.22 17.40 -0.44
C LEU A 21 0.90 16.03 -0.47
N GLN A 22 2.21 15.98 -0.75
CA GLN A 22 2.98 14.74 -0.72
C GLN A 22 3.04 14.13 0.69
N SER A 23 3.16 14.95 1.73
CA SER A 23 3.20 14.46 3.12
C SER A 23 1.85 13.87 3.57
N ARG A 24 0.72 14.44 3.13
CA ARG A 24 -0.61 13.87 3.39
C ARG A 24 -0.81 12.51 2.74
N ASP A 25 -0.38 12.36 1.49
CA ASP A 25 -0.48 11.11 0.73
C ASP A 25 0.34 9.97 1.38
N VAL A 26 1.51 10.30 1.89
CA VAL A 26 2.38 9.36 2.62
C VAL A 26 1.76 8.95 3.96
N THR A 27 1.14 9.88 4.68
CA THR A 27 0.51 9.59 5.97
C THR A 27 -0.73 8.69 5.80
N ALA A 28 -1.55 8.96 4.79
CA ALA A 28 -2.71 8.12 4.45
C ALA A 28 -2.30 6.69 4.09
N LYS A 29 -1.24 6.52 3.29
CA LYS A 29 -0.71 5.20 2.92
C LYS A 29 -0.13 4.43 4.11
N ARG A 30 0.50 5.12 5.06
CA ARG A 30 0.99 4.50 6.31
C ARG A 30 -0.14 3.99 7.18
N GLN A 31 -1.21 4.78 7.32
CA GLN A 31 -2.39 4.37 8.07
C GLN A 31 -3.11 3.21 7.40
N ALA A 32 -3.21 3.20 6.07
CA ALA A 32 -3.80 2.10 5.32
C ALA A 32 -3.07 0.77 5.58
N LEU A 33 -1.73 0.77 5.63
CA LEU A 33 -0.97 -0.45 5.93
C LEU A 33 -1.33 -1.03 7.30
N ALA A 34 -1.36 -0.18 8.34
CA ALA A 34 -1.67 -0.62 9.69
C ALA A 34 -3.12 -1.15 9.81
N ILE A 35 -4.07 -0.52 9.12
CA ILE A 35 -5.48 -0.96 9.08
C ILE A 35 -5.57 -2.33 8.42
N ILE A 36 -5.02 -2.50 7.22
CA ILE A 36 -5.03 -3.77 6.49
C ILE A 36 -4.35 -4.88 7.31
N ALA A 37 -3.20 -4.59 7.92
CA ALA A 37 -2.50 -5.55 8.76
C ALA A 37 -3.32 -5.96 10.01
N THR A 38 -4.10 -5.04 10.58
CA THR A 38 -5.00 -5.32 11.68
C THR A 38 -6.16 -6.22 11.24
N GLU A 39 -6.80 -5.91 10.13
CA GLU A 39 -7.87 -6.73 9.56
C GLU A 39 -7.37 -8.14 9.23
N LEU A 40 -6.21 -8.28 8.60
CA LEU A 40 -5.59 -9.58 8.31
C LEU A 40 -5.27 -10.37 9.59
N ARG A 41 -4.90 -9.68 10.67
CA ARG A 41 -4.64 -10.32 11.97
C ARG A 41 -5.93 -10.81 12.63
N GLU A 42 -7.02 -10.07 12.51
CA GLU A 42 -8.32 -10.44 13.06
C GLU A 42 -8.95 -11.61 12.30
N GLU A 43 -8.78 -11.67 10.97
CA GLU A 43 -9.26 -12.76 10.14
C GLU A 43 -8.48 -14.08 10.36
N GLY A 44 -7.27 -14.00 10.92
CA GLY A 44 -6.39 -15.15 11.15
C GLY A 44 -5.75 -15.68 9.86
N VAL A 45 -4.67 -16.46 10.01
CA VAL A 45 -3.92 -17.01 8.86
C VAL A 45 -4.53 -18.32 8.36
N ASP A 46 -5.19 -19.06 9.23
CA ASP A 46 -5.74 -20.38 8.92
C ASP A 46 -7.14 -20.24 8.29
N GLY A 47 -7.20 -20.31 6.97
CA GLY A 47 -8.46 -20.31 6.21
C GLY A 47 -8.67 -19.12 5.30
N LEU A 48 -7.75 -18.17 5.25
CA LEU A 48 -7.81 -17.08 4.28
C LEU A 48 -7.73 -17.63 2.85
N ARG A 49 -8.84 -17.54 2.13
CA ARG A 49 -8.83 -17.75 0.69
C ARG A 49 -8.12 -16.58 0.04
N PHE A 50 -7.38 -16.86 -1.02
CA PHE A 50 -6.77 -15.81 -1.84
C PHE A 50 -7.86 -14.83 -2.31
N ASP A 51 -7.70 -13.57 -1.95
CA ASP A 51 -8.53 -12.47 -2.42
C ASP A 51 -7.68 -11.58 -3.33
N ARG A 52 -8.11 -11.49 -4.59
CA ARG A 52 -7.38 -10.76 -5.63
C ARG A 52 -7.37 -9.25 -5.36
N ASP A 53 -8.50 -8.69 -4.95
CA ASP A 53 -8.63 -7.25 -4.72
C ASP A 53 -7.76 -6.84 -3.52
N ARG A 54 -7.78 -7.66 -2.49
CA ARG A 54 -6.94 -7.47 -1.31
C ARG A 54 -5.44 -7.62 -1.62
N ALA A 55 -5.09 -8.56 -2.49
CA ALA A 55 -3.71 -8.71 -2.96
C ALA A 55 -3.24 -7.47 -3.75
N PHE A 56 -4.10 -6.88 -4.59
CA PHE A 56 -3.80 -5.62 -5.27
C PHE A 56 -3.64 -4.46 -4.30
N GLU A 57 -4.51 -4.35 -3.32
CA GLU A 57 -4.43 -3.33 -2.28
C GLU A 57 -3.11 -3.41 -1.51
N LEU A 58 -2.71 -4.62 -1.11
CA LEU A 58 -1.42 -4.87 -0.47
C LEU A 58 -0.24 -4.46 -1.36
N ILE A 59 -0.28 -4.77 -2.66
CA ILE A 59 0.77 -4.35 -3.60
C ILE A 59 0.89 -2.83 -3.62
N VAL A 60 -0.22 -2.10 -3.75
CA VAL A 60 -0.22 -0.62 -3.81
C VAL A 60 0.35 -0.01 -2.53
N VAL A 61 -0.05 -0.54 -1.38
CA VAL A 61 0.41 -0.05 -0.08
C VAL A 61 1.90 -0.35 0.13
N LEU A 62 2.36 -1.56 -0.22
CA LEU A 62 3.78 -1.94 -0.12
C LEU A 62 4.66 -1.17 -1.12
N GLU A 63 4.17 -0.86 -2.32
CA GLU A 63 4.86 0.04 -3.27
C GLU A 63 5.01 1.44 -2.69
N GLY A 64 3.95 1.96 -2.04
CA GLY A 64 3.99 3.23 -1.32
C GLY A 64 5.03 3.23 -0.19
N LEU A 65 5.10 2.14 0.58
CA LEU A 65 6.10 1.98 1.64
C LEU A 65 7.52 1.86 1.07
N ALA A 66 7.72 1.14 -0.04
CA ALA A 66 9.01 1.05 -0.73
C ALA A 66 9.45 2.38 -1.37
N ALA A 67 8.54 3.30 -1.63
CA ALA A 67 8.84 4.65 -2.09
C ALA A 67 9.30 5.57 -0.94
N ASP A 68 8.95 5.25 0.32
CA ASP A 68 9.38 5.98 1.52
C ASP A 68 10.18 5.06 2.47
N PRO A 69 11.46 4.82 2.18
CA PRO A 69 12.29 3.89 2.95
C PRO A 69 12.43 4.25 4.42
N ALA A 70 12.27 5.53 4.79
CA ALA A 70 12.36 5.99 6.17
C ALA A 70 11.20 5.50 7.04
N ALA A 71 10.08 5.15 6.43
CA ALA A 71 8.91 4.63 7.14
C ALA A 71 9.00 3.11 7.43
N ILE A 72 9.78 2.36 6.65
CA ILE A 72 9.82 0.89 6.71
C ILE A 72 10.07 0.34 8.12
N PRO A 73 11.01 0.89 8.93
CA PRO A 73 11.27 0.37 10.27
C PRO A 73 10.05 0.41 11.21
N ASN A 74 9.12 1.34 10.99
CA ASN A 74 7.94 1.50 11.82
C ASN A 74 6.84 0.45 11.53
N HIS A 75 6.96 -0.32 10.44
CA HIS A 75 5.96 -1.27 9.95
C HIS A 75 6.45 -2.73 9.96
N THR A 76 7.46 -3.04 10.77
CA THR A 76 8.08 -4.38 10.79
C THR A 76 7.08 -5.48 11.15
N GLU A 77 6.19 -5.23 12.11
CA GLU A 77 5.15 -6.20 12.52
C GLU A 77 4.03 -6.31 11.47
N ASP A 78 3.63 -5.21 10.85
CA ASP A 78 2.64 -5.22 9.77
C ASP A 78 3.16 -6.02 8.56
N LEU A 79 4.43 -5.82 8.19
CA LEU A 79 5.11 -6.58 7.14
C LEU A 79 5.21 -8.08 7.47
N LYS A 80 5.32 -8.44 8.76
CA LYS A 80 5.28 -9.84 9.20
C LYS A 80 3.90 -10.44 8.94
N VAL A 81 2.84 -9.78 9.36
CA VAL A 81 1.46 -10.24 9.14
C VAL A 81 1.19 -10.44 7.65
N ILE A 82 1.55 -9.47 6.80
CA ILE A 82 1.39 -9.57 5.34
C ILE A 82 2.18 -10.77 4.78
N SER A 83 3.41 -10.99 5.25
CA SER A 83 4.23 -12.12 4.83
C SER A 83 3.60 -13.47 5.20
N GLU A 84 3.01 -13.57 6.39
CA GLU A 84 2.33 -14.78 6.88
C GLU A 84 1.02 -15.02 6.11
N THR A 85 0.23 -13.98 5.88
CA THR A 85 -1.00 -14.05 5.05
C THR A 85 -0.68 -14.51 3.63
N ALA A 86 0.32 -13.90 3.00
CA ALA A 86 0.75 -14.29 1.66
C ALA A 86 1.29 -15.74 1.61
N ALA A 87 1.90 -16.22 2.70
CA ALA A 87 2.29 -17.62 2.82
C ALA A 87 1.07 -18.56 2.92
N GLY A 88 0.04 -18.18 3.68
CA GLY A 88 -1.22 -18.91 3.77
C GLY A 88 -1.92 -18.99 2.40
N TRP A 89 -2.00 -17.89 1.68
CA TRP A 89 -2.54 -17.86 0.30
C TRP A 89 -1.77 -18.77 -0.64
N ALA A 90 -0.43 -18.74 -0.57
CA ALA A 90 0.40 -19.61 -1.41
C ALA A 90 0.19 -21.10 -1.09
N ALA A 91 -0.03 -21.45 0.17
CA ALA A 91 -0.29 -22.83 0.57
C ALA A 91 -1.65 -23.36 0.11
N GLY A 92 -2.66 -22.46 0.01
CA GLY A 92 -4.00 -22.81 -0.47
C GLY A 92 -4.19 -22.71 -1.99
N ALA A 93 -3.23 -22.13 -2.73
CA ALA A 93 -3.34 -21.90 -4.16
C ALA A 93 -3.04 -23.18 -4.97
N ALA A 94 -3.74 -23.35 -6.08
CA ALA A 94 -3.43 -24.42 -7.05
C ALA A 94 -2.07 -24.16 -7.71
N SER A 95 -1.34 -25.22 -8.06
CA SER A 95 -0.05 -25.11 -8.74
C SER A 95 -0.11 -25.72 -10.15
N PRO A 96 0.37 -25.01 -11.18
CA PRO A 96 0.77 -23.59 -11.18
C PRO A 96 -0.46 -22.66 -11.34
N SER A 97 -0.47 -21.55 -10.60
CA SER A 97 -1.52 -20.53 -10.76
C SER A 97 -0.97 -19.12 -10.61
N PRO A 98 -1.61 -18.10 -11.18
CA PRO A 98 -1.27 -16.71 -10.99
C PRO A 98 -1.39 -16.26 -9.53
N GLU A 99 -2.37 -16.80 -8.81
CA GLU A 99 -2.56 -16.55 -7.38
C GLU A 99 -1.37 -17.04 -6.57
N LEU A 100 -0.85 -18.23 -6.89
CA LEU A 100 0.37 -18.76 -6.28
C LEU A 100 1.56 -17.83 -6.55
N HIS A 101 1.76 -17.43 -7.81
CA HIS A 101 2.87 -16.55 -8.17
C HIS A 101 2.77 -15.19 -7.47
N ALA A 102 1.57 -14.58 -7.43
CA ALA A 102 1.35 -13.33 -6.75
C ALA A 102 1.62 -13.43 -5.24
N SER A 103 1.12 -14.49 -4.60
CA SER A 103 1.30 -14.74 -3.17
C SER A 103 2.77 -14.96 -2.81
N VAL A 104 3.49 -15.76 -3.58
CA VAL A 104 4.94 -16.00 -3.39
C VAL A 104 5.73 -14.69 -3.56
N ALA A 105 5.39 -13.88 -4.57
CA ALA A 105 6.05 -12.61 -4.82
C ALA A 105 5.74 -11.58 -3.71
N LEU A 106 4.50 -11.49 -3.22
CA LEU A 106 4.12 -10.65 -2.07
C LEU A 106 4.86 -11.05 -0.80
N ARG A 107 4.92 -12.36 -0.50
CA ARG A 107 5.68 -12.87 0.63
C ARG A 107 7.16 -12.49 0.53
N ALA A 108 7.76 -12.64 -0.65
CA ALA A 108 9.15 -12.28 -0.86
C ALA A 108 9.37 -10.77 -0.70
N ALA A 109 8.48 -9.93 -1.25
CA ALA A 109 8.56 -8.48 -1.14
C ALA A 109 8.49 -8.00 0.31
N SER A 110 7.50 -8.48 1.08
CA SER A 110 7.37 -8.14 2.50
C SER A 110 8.55 -8.62 3.33
N GLY A 111 9.12 -9.78 2.99
CA GLY A 111 10.36 -10.29 3.60
C GLY A 111 11.59 -9.40 3.31
N GLU A 112 11.77 -8.92 2.08
CA GLU A 112 12.86 -8.01 1.73
C GLU A 112 12.69 -6.63 2.41
N LEU A 113 11.46 -6.10 2.52
CA LEU A 113 11.19 -4.86 3.26
C LEU A 113 11.48 -5.02 4.76
N ARG A 114 11.12 -6.16 5.36
CA ARG A 114 11.51 -6.45 6.75
C ARG A 114 13.02 -6.58 6.92
N GLY A 115 13.69 -7.22 5.97
CA GLY A 115 15.15 -7.27 5.94
C GLY A 115 15.78 -5.89 5.85
N TYR A 116 15.19 -4.99 5.05
CA TYR A 116 15.59 -3.60 4.96
C TYR A 116 15.42 -2.84 6.29
N ALA A 117 14.33 -3.09 7.03
CA ALA A 117 14.11 -2.48 8.34
C ALA A 117 15.25 -2.77 9.33
N ILE A 118 15.81 -3.99 9.26
CA ILE A 118 16.90 -4.44 10.14
C ILE A 118 18.26 -3.95 9.61
N ARG A 119 18.46 -4.08 8.29
CA ARG A 119 19.72 -3.72 7.63
C ARG A 119 19.41 -2.98 6.32
N PRO A 120 19.38 -1.64 6.35
CA PRO A 120 19.08 -0.83 5.17
C PRO A 120 20.13 -1.06 4.07
N THR A 121 19.69 -1.62 2.93
CA THR A 121 20.53 -1.82 1.74
C THR A 121 19.72 -1.46 0.49
N SER A 122 20.32 -0.73 -0.45
CA SER A 122 19.66 -0.43 -1.72
C SER A 122 19.23 -1.70 -2.46
N THR A 123 20.07 -2.73 -2.42
CA THR A 123 19.78 -4.04 -3.05
C THR A 123 18.51 -4.70 -2.47
N GLY A 124 18.29 -4.64 -1.14
CA GLY A 124 17.08 -5.17 -0.51
C GLY A 124 15.84 -4.43 -0.98
N LEU A 125 15.90 -3.10 -1.04
CA LEU A 125 14.80 -2.27 -1.51
C LEU A 125 14.48 -2.51 -3.00
N ASP A 126 15.49 -2.63 -3.85
CA ASP A 126 15.31 -2.90 -5.27
C ASP A 126 14.74 -4.30 -5.52
N LYS A 127 15.15 -5.29 -4.71
CA LYS A 127 14.53 -6.62 -4.74
C LYS A 127 13.06 -6.58 -4.34
N ALA A 128 12.71 -5.85 -3.28
CA ALA A 128 11.32 -5.68 -2.86
C ALA A 128 10.47 -5.07 -3.98
N ARG A 129 10.92 -3.97 -4.59
CA ARG A 129 10.23 -3.32 -5.72
C ARG A 129 10.03 -4.26 -6.90
N ARG A 130 11.05 -5.02 -7.27
CA ARG A 130 10.94 -6.01 -8.34
C ARG A 130 9.90 -7.08 -8.00
N LYS A 131 9.89 -7.61 -6.77
CA LYS A 131 8.92 -8.60 -6.34
C LYS A 131 7.48 -8.07 -6.32
N LEU A 132 7.27 -6.81 -5.97
CA LEU A 132 5.96 -6.17 -6.09
C LEU A 132 5.52 -6.06 -7.55
N GLY A 133 6.43 -5.72 -8.46
CA GLY A 133 6.16 -5.74 -9.91
C GLY A 133 5.80 -7.12 -10.43
N GLU A 134 6.49 -8.19 -9.98
CA GLU A 134 6.18 -9.59 -10.31
C GLU A 134 4.77 -9.98 -9.81
N ALA A 135 4.43 -9.62 -8.56
CA ALA A 135 3.11 -9.87 -7.99
C ALA A 135 2.00 -9.16 -8.79
N ARG A 136 2.20 -7.90 -9.10
CA ARG A 136 1.26 -7.11 -9.92
C ARG A 136 1.08 -7.74 -11.31
N HIS A 137 2.16 -8.11 -11.96
CA HIS A 137 2.12 -8.73 -13.28
C HIS A 137 1.34 -10.05 -13.26
N ALA A 138 1.58 -10.92 -12.28
CA ALA A 138 0.86 -12.17 -12.13
C ALA A 138 -0.66 -11.97 -12.04
N LEU A 139 -1.10 -10.94 -11.30
CA LEU A 139 -2.52 -10.63 -11.15
C LEU A 139 -3.14 -9.97 -12.40
N THR A 140 -2.39 -9.16 -13.15
CA THR A 140 -2.89 -8.49 -14.35
C THR A 140 -2.99 -9.42 -15.54
N THR A 141 -2.09 -10.40 -15.68
CA THR A 141 -2.05 -11.32 -16.82
C THR A 141 -3.26 -12.26 -16.86
N THR A 142 -3.83 -12.61 -15.71
CA THR A 142 -5.05 -13.46 -15.64
C THR A 142 -6.29 -12.75 -16.15
N ALA A 143 -6.36 -11.42 -16.11
CA ALA A 143 -7.51 -10.67 -16.61
C ALA A 143 -7.65 -10.73 -18.14
N VAL A 144 -6.58 -11.07 -18.85
CA VAL A 144 -6.55 -11.14 -20.33
C VAL A 144 -6.98 -12.54 -20.85
N GLY A 145 -6.88 -13.58 -20.01
CA GLY A 145 -7.20 -14.97 -20.42
C GLY A 145 -8.69 -15.33 -20.41
N ASP A 146 -9.53 -14.58 -19.74
CA ASP A 146 -10.95 -14.93 -19.53
C ASP A 146 -11.92 -14.16 -20.45
N GLY A 147 -11.43 -13.66 -21.59
CA GLY A 147 -12.30 -13.09 -22.65
C GLY A 147 -13.16 -11.88 -22.26
N THR A 148 -13.08 -11.43 -21.04
CA THR A 148 -13.78 -10.24 -20.55
C THR A 148 -12.74 -9.14 -20.38
N THR A 149 -12.68 -8.24 -21.33
CA THR A 149 -11.94 -6.98 -21.26
C THR A 149 -12.45 -6.18 -20.05
N ALA A 150 -11.95 -6.47 -18.86
CA ALA A 150 -12.10 -5.56 -17.74
C ALA A 150 -11.13 -4.39 -17.97
N PRO A 151 -11.63 -3.16 -18.17
CA PRO A 151 -10.77 -2.01 -18.38
C PRO A 151 -9.93 -1.79 -17.14
N SER A 152 -8.62 -1.61 -17.33
CA SER A 152 -7.62 -1.26 -16.28
C SER A 152 -8.02 -0.08 -15.38
N GLY A 153 -9.09 0.62 -15.72
CA GLY A 153 -9.65 1.74 -14.96
C GLY A 153 -10.50 1.33 -13.75
N LEU A 154 -11.16 0.16 -13.78
CA LEU A 154 -12.11 -0.22 -12.73
C LEU A 154 -11.42 -0.64 -11.41
N VAL A 155 -10.24 -1.24 -11.49
CA VAL A 155 -9.49 -1.64 -10.27
C VAL A 155 -8.92 -0.42 -9.54
N THR A 156 -8.46 0.58 -10.29
CA THR A 156 -8.02 1.86 -9.71
C THR A 156 -9.18 2.69 -9.17
N GLU A 157 -10.38 2.58 -9.75
CA GLU A 157 -11.59 3.24 -9.25
C GLU A 157 -12.06 2.64 -7.92
N GLY A 158 -12.15 1.34 -7.81
CA GLY A 158 -12.56 0.66 -6.56
C GLY A 158 -11.62 0.90 -5.39
N VAL A 159 -10.30 0.91 -5.64
CA VAL A 159 -9.28 1.27 -4.62
C VAL A 159 -9.37 2.76 -4.27
N ARG A 160 -9.61 3.62 -5.25
CA ARG A 160 -9.78 5.06 -5.04
C ARG A 160 -11.04 5.37 -4.23
N ASP A 161 -12.15 4.70 -4.51
CA ASP A 161 -13.41 4.86 -3.79
C ASP A 161 -13.30 4.37 -2.34
N ARG A 162 -12.59 3.25 -2.09
CA ARG A 162 -12.31 2.80 -0.72
C ARG A 162 -11.40 3.74 0.05
N LEU A 163 -10.35 4.29 -0.58
CA LEU A 163 -9.49 5.29 0.04
C LEU A 163 -10.29 6.58 0.36
N GLN A 164 -11.15 7.02 -0.54
CA GLN A 164 -12.03 8.17 -0.29
C GLN A 164 -13.04 7.91 0.83
N ASN A 165 -13.60 6.71 0.92
CA ASN A 165 -14.50 6.32 1.99
C ASN A 165 -13.79 6.23 3.35
N LEU A 166 -12.52 5.76 3.38
CA LEU A 166 -11.70 5.76 4.59
C LEU A 166 -11.35 7.19 5.03
N GLU A 167 -11.02 8.07 4.09
CA GLU A 167 -10.78 9.49 4.38
C GLU A 167 -12.05 10.19 4.91
N ALA A 168 -13.21 9.87 4.34
CA ALA A 168 -14.50 10.41 4.80
C ALA A 168 -14.83 9.93 6.23
N ALA A 169 -14.65 8.64 6.51
CA ALA A 169 -14.88 8.07 7.83
C ALA A 169 -13.91 8.61 8.90
N GLN A 170 -12.65 8.89 8.52
CA GLN A 170 -11.68 9.53 9.42
C GLN A 170 -12.04 10.98 9.71
N LYS A 171 -12.55 11.69 8.71
CA LYS A 171 -12.98 13.09 8.87
C LYS A 171 -14.22 13.20 9.78
N GLU A 172 -15.13 12.25 9.66
CA GLU A 172 -16.31 12.14 10.51
C GLU A 172 -15.93 11.86 11.98
N ARG A 173 -15.02 10.92 12.22
CA ARG A 173 -14.49 10.66 13.57
C ARG A 173 -13.70 11.83 14.16
N ALA A 174 -12.97 12.58 13.33
CA ALA A 174 -12.24 13.76 13.79
C ALA A 174 -13.20 14.87 14.22
N LEU A 175 -14.33 15.04 13.53
CA LEU A 175 -15.39 15.98 13.90
C LEU A 175 -16.13 15.55 15.18
N GLU A 176 -16.41 14.26 15.36
CA GLU A 176 -16.99 13.73 16.60
C GLU A 176 -16.08 13.99 17.81
N VAL A 177 -14.77 13.82 17.66
CA VAL A 177 -13.81 14.12 18.73
C VAL A 177 -13.73 15.62 19.04
N GLU A 178 -13.83 16.50 18.04
CA GLU A 178 -13.88 17.95 18.26
C GLU A 178 -15.20 18.38 18.95
N GLU A 179 -16.32 17.73 18.65
CA GLU A 179 -17.60 18.01 19.37
C GLU A 179 -17.58 17.51 20.82
N GLU A 180 -16.90 16.38 21.10
CA GLU A 180 -16.85 15.79 22.45
C GLU A 180 -15.84 16.50 23.37
N PHE A 181 -14.82 17.17 22.82
CA PHE A 181 -13.76 17.89 23.54
C PHE A 181 -13.72 19.40 23.22
N GLY A 182 -14.75 19.96 22.61
CA GLY A 182 -14.86 21.39 22.37
C GLY A 182 -15.02 22.19 23.68
N PRO A 183 -14.59 23.46 23.70
CA PRO A 183 -14.33 24.27 24.89
C PRO A 183 -15.54 24.49 25.78
#